data_61ae912a658dae535fc5b9a41981319e
#
_entry.id   61ae912a658dae535fc5b9a41981319e
#
_cell.length_a   1.000
_cell.length_b   1.000
_cell.length_c   1.000
_cell.angle_alpha   90.00
_cell.angle_beta   90.00
_cell.angle_gamma   90.00
#
_symmetry.space_group_name_H-M   'P 1'
#
loop_
_entity.id
_entity.type
_entity.pdbx_description
1 polymer ?
#
loop_
_entity_poly.entity_id
_entity_poly.type
_entity_poly.pdbx_seq_one_letter_code
_entity_poly.pdbx_strand_id
1 'polypeptide(L)'
;MIFNSQFFIFSFLQNLDRQLLLAINRAYSPALDAVMVFASNRIVWFPVYALLIGWLIYYFRRRALLLLPLVIGAVALADTITSRLFKPYFGRLRPCHDTGVNALLHLPDGCGGQFGFLSSHASNSFALAVFLLIALPAGRLRSLKIVVLCWAALLSYSRVYLGAHYPSDVLGGAIVGGLLGWGAATIFNYHSQPAVPYS
;
A
#
# COMPACT_ATOMS: atom_id res chain seq x y z
N MET A 1 -18.85 26.35 20.43
CA MET A 1 -19.48 25.08 19.93
C MET A 1 -18.67 24.30 18.90
N ILE A 2 -17.82 24.90 18.09
CA ILE A 2 -17.06 24.21 17.00
C ILE A 2 -15.95 23.29 17.54
N PHE A 3 -15.31 23.63 18.65
CA PHE A 3 -14.22 22.85 19.26
C PHE A 3 -14.68 21.48 19.79
N ASN A 4 -15.94 21.36 20.23
CA ASN A 4 -16.49 20.10 20.78
C ASN A 4 -16.79 19.06 19.69
N SER A 5 -17.20 19.50 18.49
CA SER A 5 -17.53 18.59 17.40
C SER A 5 -16.28 17.95 16.76
N GLN A 6 -15.18 18.68 16.61
CA GLN A 6 -13.92 18.15 16.06
C GLN A 6 -13.30 17.12 17.00
N PHE A 7 -13.31 17.37 18.30
CA PHE A 7 -12.83 16.43 19.31
C PHE A 7 -13.67 15.14 19.32
N PHE A 8 -14.99 15.26 19.23
CA PHE A 8 -15.92 14.12 19.16
C PHE A 8 -15.68 13.26 17.91
N ILE A 9 -15.55 13.87 16.72
CA ILE A 9 -15.28 13.15 15.48
C ILE A 9 -13.93 12.44 15.55
N PHE A 10 -12.91 13.09 16.07
CA PHE A 10 -11.56 12.50 16.18
C PHE A 10 -11.55 11.29 17.14
N SER A 11 -12.18 11.40 18.29
CA SER A 11 -12.29 10.28 19.26
C SER A 11 -13.13 9.14 18.70
N PHE A 12 -14.20 9.44 17.97
CA PHE A 12 -15.02 8.43 17.28
C PHE A 12 -14.21 7.65 16.24
N LEU A 13 -13.45 8.34 15.39
CA LEU A 13 -12.60 7.71 14.37
C LEU A 13 -11.51 6.85 14.99
N GLN A 14 -10.89 7.30 16.08
CA GLN A 14 -9.91 6.49 16.81
C GLN A 14 -10.52 5.22 17.41
N ASN A 15 -11.71 5.32 17.99
CA ASN A 15 -12.41 4.18 18.54
C ASN A 15 -12.80 3.17 17.45
N LEU A 16 -13.31 3.65 16.33
CA LEU A 16 -13.63 2.81 15.16
C LEU A 16 -12.38 2.08 14.64
N ASP A 17 -11.28 2.78 14.54
CA ASP A 17 -10.00 2.25 14.10
C ASP A 17 -9.49 1.12 15.01
N ARG A 18 -9.60 1.31 16.33
CA ARG A 18 -9.28 0.28 17.34
C ARG A 18 -10.22 -0.92 17.27
N GLN A 19 -11.51 -0.69 17.13
CA GLN A 19 -12.50 -1.77 17.05
C GLN A 19 -12.30 -2.63 15.80
N LEU A 20 -12.08 -2.00 14.65
CA LEU A 20 -11.81 -2.71 13.40
C LEU A 20 -10.49 -3.48 13.45
N LEU A 21 -9.43 -2.88 14.01
CA LEU A 21 -8.17 -3.57 14.25
C LEU A 21 -8.38 -4.84 15.08
N LEU A 22 -9.04 -4.71 16.25
CA LEU A 22 -9.24 -5.83 17.15
C LEU A 22 -10.15 -6.90 16.55
N ALA A 23 -11.17 -6.52 15.79
CA ALA A 23 -12.06 -7.45 15.11
C ALA A 23 -11.28 -8.30 14.07
N ILE A 24 -10.40 -7.68 13.29
CA ILE A 24 -9.58 -8.35 12.29
C ILE A 24 -8.49 -9.20 12.96
N ASN A 25 -7.77 -8.65 13.93
CA ASN A 25 -6.63 -9.30 14.56
C ASN A 25 -7.05 -10.51 15.41
N ARG A 26 -8.23 -10.47 16.05
CA ARG A 26 -8.77 -11.58 16.84
C ARG A 26 -9.29 -12.76 16.00
N ALA A 27 -9.51 -12.58 14.71
CA ALA A 27 -9.90 -13.65 13.79
C ALA A 27 -8.69 -14.49 13.35
N TYR A 28 -7.70 -14.65 14.22
CA TYR A 28 -6.47 -15.37 13.91
C TYR A 28 -6.65 -16.90 13.98
N SER A 29 -5.82 -17.57 13.18
CA SER A 29 -5.59 -19.01 13.24
C SER A 29 -4.19 -19.34 12.74
N PRO A 30 -3.58 -20.49 13.11
CA PRO A 30 -2.23 -20.85 12.65
C PRO A 30 -2.07 -20.84 11.14
N ALA A 31 -3.10 -21.25 10.39
CA ALA A 31 -3.08 -21.24 8.93
C ALA A 31 -3.12 -19.82 8.36
N LEU A 32 -3.97 -18.95 8.93
CA LEU A 32 -4.03 -17.54 8.52
C LEU A 32 -2.77 -16.78 8.90
N ASP A 33 -2.18 -17.08 10.07
CA ASP A 33 -0.91 -16.48 10.49
C ASP A 33 0.19 -16.74 9.45
N ALA A 34 0.35 -18.00 9.04
CA ALA A 34 1.33 -18.37 8.02
C ALA A 34 1.10 -17.61 6.70
N VAL A 35 -0.15 -17.51 6.24
CA VAL A 35 -0.49 -16.76 5.02
C VAL A 35 -0.22 -15.27 5.16
N MET A 36 -0.60 -14.65 6.28
CA MET A 36 -0.46 -13.22 6.47
C MET A 36 0.99 -12.78 6.72
N VAL A 37 1.76 -13.58 7.46
CA VAL A 37 3.22 -13.39 7.62
C VAL A 37 3.90 -13.50 6.26
N PHE A 38 3.59 -14.55 5.49
CA PHE A 38 4.10 -14.70 4.12
C PHE A 38 3.75 -13.50 3.23
N ALA A 39 2.47 -13.08 3.20
CA ALA A 39 2.03 -11.95 2.40
C ALA A 39 2.72 -10.63 2.79
N SER A 40 3.00 -10.45 4.09
CA SER A 40 3.67 -9.25 4.63
C SER A 40 5.18 -9.22 4.39
N ASN A 41 5.81 -10.36 4.14
CA ASN A 41 7.26 -10.47 4.02
C ASN A 41 7.76 -9.92 2.68
N ARG A 42 8.55 -8.82 2.73
CA ARG A 42 9.07 -8.16 1.53
C ARG A 42 9.96 -9.05 0.67
N ILE A 43 10.75 -9.93 1.30
CA ILE A 43 11.75 -10.76 0.60
C ILE A 43 11.08 -11.75 -0.33
N VAL A 44 9.95 -12.30 0.09
CA VAL A 44 9.17 -13.29 -0.69
C VAL A 44 8.73 -12.74 -2.05
N TRP A 45 8.52 -11.43 -2.16
CA TRP A 45 8.03 -10.79 -3.38
C TRP A 45 9.14 -10.41 -4.36
N PHE A 46 10.44 -10.45 -4.00
CA PHE A 46 11.52 -10.12 -4.92
C PHE A 46 11.55 -10.96 -6.20
N PRO A 47 11.38 -12.28 -6.17
CA PRO A 47 11.29 -13.07 -7.41
C PRO A 47 10.11 -12.65 -8.29
N VAL A 48 8.95 -12.36 -7.67
CA VAL A 48 7.76 -11.92 -8.40
C VAL A 48 7.99 -10.55 -9.04
N TYR A 49 8.65 -9.61 -8.33
CA TYR A 49 9.02 -8.32 -8.91
C TYR A 49 10.01 -8.46 -10.06
N ALA A 50 11.00 -9.35 -9.94
CA ALA A 50 11.95 -9.60 -11.02
C ALA A 50 11.25 -10.15 -12.29
N LEU A 51 10.34 -11.10 -12.11
CA LEU A 51 9.50 -11.64 -13.19
C LEU A 51 8.60 -10.56 -13.81
N LEU A 52 7.97 -9.73 -12.98
CA LEU A 52 7.14 -8.62 -13.44
C LEU A 52 7.96 -7.62 -14.26
N ILE A 53 9.14 -7.23 -13.79
CA ILE A 53 10.05 -6.31 -14.50
C ILE A 53 10.46 -6.92 -15.85
N GLY A 54 10.89 -8.17 -15.87
CA GLY A 54 11.26 -8.87 -17.10
C GLY A 54 10.10 -8.92 -18.10
N TRP A 55 8.88 -9.22 -17.59
CA TRP A 55 7.68 -9.22 -18.42
C TRP A 55 7.32 -7.82 -18.94
N LEU A 56 7.44 -6.78 -18.12
CA LEU A 56 7.20 -5.39 -18.55
C LEU A 56 8.20 -4.96 -19.63
N ILE A 57 9.48 -5.32 -19.50
CA ILE A 57 10.50 -5.07 -20.55
C ILE A 57 10.12 -5.78 -21.84
N TYR A 58 9.75 -7.05 -21.77
CA TYR A 58 9.35 -7.85 -22.91
C TYR A 58 8.11 -7.26 -23.61
N TYR A 59 7.10 -6.86 -22.83
CA TYR A 59 5.82 -6.39 -23.33
C TYR A 59 5.91 -4.97 -23.92
N PHE A 60 6.54 -4.04 -23.19
CA PHE A 60 6.62 -2.62 -23.60
C PHE A 60 7.80 -2.27 -24.50
N ARG A 61 8.79 -3.17 -24.62
CA ARG A 61 9.97 -2.97 -25.44
C ARG A 61 10.66 -1.62 -25.10
N ARG A 62 10.88 -0.76 -26.10
CA ARG A 62 11.52 0.55 -25.91
C ARG A 62 10.77 1.48 -24.95
N ARG A 63 9.45 1.34 -24.84
CA ARG A 63 8.66 2.12 -23.89
C ARG A 63 8.94 1.74 -22.42
N ALA A 64 9.52 0.57 -22.17
CA ALA A 64 9.95 0.17 -20.83
C ALA A 64 11.01 1.11 -20.25
N LEU A 65 11.81 1.78 -21.09
CA LEU A 65 12.81 2.78 -20.67
C LEU A 65 12.17 3.99 -19.97
N LEU A 66 10.94 4.32 -20.27
CA LEU A 66 10.18 5.37 -19.60
C LEU A 66 9.31 4.78 -18.47
N LEU A 67 8.68 3.61 -18.70
CA LEU A 67 7.77 2.97 -17.76
C LEU A 67 8.47 2.62 -16.45
N LEU A 68 9.62 1.94 -16.51
CA LEU A 68 10.31 1.44 -15.33
C LEU A 68 10.80 2.57 -14.40
N PRO A 69 11.47 3.64 -14.86
CA PRO A 69 11.82 4.76 -14.00
C PRO A 69 10.61 5.42 -13.35
N LEU A 70 9.49 5.55 -14.07
CA LEU A 70 8.27 6.16 -13.54
C LEU A 70 7.63 5.31 -12.44
N VAL A 71 7.48 3.99 -12.64
CA VAL A 71 6.89 3.13 -11.62
C VAL A 71 7.81 2.96 -10.42
N ILE A 72 9.12 2.78 -10.64
CA ILE A 72 10.10 2.70 -9.55
C ILE A 72 10.14 4.02 -8.78
N GLY A 73 10.15 5.15 -9.47
CA GLY A 73 10.12 6.48 -8.87
C GLY A 73 8.85 6.72 -8.04
N ALA A 74 7.69 6.31 -8.54
CA ALA A 74 6.42 6.41 -7.80
C ALA A 74 6.45 5.59 -6.50
N VAL A 75 6.94 4.35 -6.55
CA VAL A 75 7.06 3.48 -5.37
C VAL A 75 8.09 4.03 -4.38
N ALA A 76 9.26 4.48 -4.86
CA ALA A 76 10.30 5.06 -4.02
C ALA A 76 9.85 6.37 -3.35
N LEU A 77 9.11 7.20 -4.08
CA LEU A 77 8.52 8.43 -3.55
C LEU A 77 7.44 8.11 -2.50
N ALA A 78 6.60 7.11 -2.74
CA ALA A 78 5.58 6.64 -1.80
C ALA A 78 6.22 6.15 -0.50
N ASP A 79 7.28 5.35 -0.58
CA ASP A 79 8.03 4.90 0.60
C ASP A 79 8.68 6.07 1.34
N THR A 80 9.32 7.00 0.62
CA THR A 80 9.97 8.17 1.22
C THR A 80 8.97 9.08 1.92
N ILE A 81 7.86 9.39 1.29
CA ILE A 81 6.80 10.23 1.88
C ILE A 81 6.26 9.58 3.15
N THR A 82 5.92 8.29 3.09
CA THR A 82 5.32 7.61 4.25
C THR A 82 6.32 7.38 5.37
N SER A 83 7.57 6.96 5.06
CA SER A 83 8.54 6.57 6.09
C SER A 83 9.33 7.74 6.66
N ARG A 84 9.66 8.75 5.84
CA ARG A 84 10.54 9.87 6.25
C ARG A 84 9.79 11.17 6.57
N LEU A 85 8.58 11.38 6.01
CA LEU A 85 7.81 12.59 6.26
C LEU A 85 6.64 12.30 7.22
N PHE A 86 5.75 11.40 6.87
CA PHE A 86 4.51 11.20 7.64
C PHE A 86 4.76 10.54 9.00
N LYS A 87 5.56 9.48 9.09
CA LYS A 87 5.80 8.80 10.37
C LYS A 87 6.40 9.71 11.44
N PRO A 88 7.48 10.45 11.19
CA PRO A 88 8.02 11.35 12.20
C PRO A 88 7.13 12.59 12.46
N TYR A 89 6.43 13.09 11.44
CA TYR A 89 5.57 14.26 11.59
C TYR A 89 4.34 13.99 12.46
N PHE A 90 3.65 12.88 12.22
CA PHE A 90 2.44 12.53 12.98
C PHE A 90 2.74 11.83 14.31
N GLY A 91 3.88 11.19 14.45
CA GLY A 91 4.29 10.47 15.67
C GLY A 91 3.28 9.44 16.19
N ARG A 92 2.33 8.98 15.33
CA ARG A 92 1.31 8.02 15.75
C ARG A 92 1.94 6.67 16.00
N LEU A 93 1.79 6.15 17.21
CA LEU A 93 2.26 4.83 17.59
C LEU A 93 1.55 3.74 16.79
N ARG A 94 2.29 2.67 16.48
CA ARG A 94 1.68 1.44 15.98
C ARG A 94 0.83 0.78 17.07
N PRO A 95 -0.17 -0.04 16.70
CA PRO A 95 -0.98 -0.76 17.68
C PRO A 95 -0.16 -1.54 18.71
N CYS A 96 0.91 -2.19 18.27
CA CYS A 96 1.81 -2.97 19.13
C CYS A 96 2.65 -2.13 20.12
N HIS A 97 2.74 -0.82 19.92
CA HIS A 97 3.37 0.15 20.84
C HIS A 97 2.36 1.02 21.59
N ASP A 98 1.06 0.93 21.26
CA ASP A 98 -0.01 1.66 21.93
C ASP A 98 -0.46 0.88 23.20
N THR A 99 -0.15 1.42 24.38
CA THR A 99 -0.48 0.80 25.66
C THR A 99 -1.98 0.53 25.84
N GLY A 100 -2.84 1.26 25.13
CA GLY A 100 -4.30 1.06 25.18
C GLY A 100 -4.80 -0.18 24.44
N VAL A 101 -3.99 -0.82 23.59
CA VAL A 101 -4.40 -1.98 22.78
C VAL A 101 -3.36 -3.10 22.70
N ASN A 102 -2.08 -2.85 22.93
CA ASN A 102 -0.99 -3.80 22.73
C ASN A 102 -1.19 -5.15 23.45
N ALA A 103 -1.68 -5.11 24.68
CA ALA A 103 -1.96 -6.31 25.49
C ALA A 103 -3.10 -7.18 24.94
N LEU A 104 -3.90 -6.66 24.01
CA LEU A 104 -5.05 -7.34 23.41
C LEU A 104 -4.73 -7.95 22.04
N LEU A 105 -3.50 -7.73 21.51
CA LEU A 105 -3.13 -8.10 20.15
C LEU A 105 -2.47 -9.47 20.08
N HIS A 106 -2.82 -10.19 19.04
CA HIS A 106 -2.06 -11.34 18.54
C HIS A 106 -1.01 -10.84 17.55
N LEU A 107 0.28 -11.09 17.82
CA LEU A 107 1.42 -10.54 17.07
C LEU A 107 2.34 -11.66 16.55
N PRO A 108 1.92 -12.46 15.55
CA PRO A 108 2.67 -13.62 15.08
C PRO A 108 3.96 -13.25 14.34
N ASP A 109 4.08 -12.00 13.85
CA ASP A 109 5.27 -11.45 13.16
C ASP A 109 6.05 -10.45 14.06
N GLY A 110 5.70 -10.39 15.34
CA GLY A 110 6.26 -9.44 16.28
C GLY A 110 5.81 -8.01 16.03
N CYS A 111 6.57 -7.06 16.58
CA CYS A 111 6.28 -5.63 16.49
C CYS A 111 7.40 -4.92 15.70
N GLY A 112 7.03 -4.13 14.71
CA GLY A 112 7.97 -3.34 13.93
C GLY A 112 8.37 -2.02 14.60
N GLY A 113 8.87 -1.06 13.82
CA GLY A 113 9.26 0.26 14.33
C GLY A 113 8.11 1.01 15.01
N GLN A 114 8.44 2.02 15.81
CA GLN A 114 7.53 2.69 16.75
C GLN A 114 6.32 3.36 16.08
N PHE A 115 6.51 4.09 14.97
CA PHE A 115 5.46 4.88 14.34
C PHE A 115 4.78 4.15 13.18
N GLY A 116 3.44 4.32 13.08
CA GLY A 116 2.57 3.60 12.13
C GLY A 116 2.05 4.43 10.97
N PHE A 117 1.75 5.69 11.18
CA PHE A 117 1.05 6.50 10.18
C PHE A 117 2.01 7.15 9.16
N LEU A 118 1.90 6.88 7.87
CA LEU A 118 1.07 5.96 7.12
C LEU A 118 1.75 4.60 6.93
N SER A 119 0.97 3.57 6.46
CA SER A 119 1.53 2.28 6.11
C SER A 119 2.32 2.32 4.80
N SER A 120 3.64 2.14 4.86
CA SER A 120 4.50 2.08 3.67
C SER A 120 4.22 0.83 2.80
N HIS A 121 3.81 -0.30 3.41
CA HIS A 121 3.41 -1.49 2.65
C HIS A 121 2.20 -1.20 1.76
N ALA A 122 1.17 -0.56 2.32
CA ALA A 122 0.00 -0.17 1.55
C ALA A 122 0.35 0.87 0.48
N SER A 123 1.13 1.88 0.82
CA SER A 123 1.52 2.94 -0.11
C SER A 123 2.29 2.38 -1.31
N ASN A 124 3.30 1.56 -1.06
CA ASN A 124 4.15 1.00 -2.11
C ASN A 124 3.37 0.02 -3.01
N SER A 125 2.54 -0.85 -2.42
CA SER A 125 1.75 -1.82 -3.19
C SER A 125 0.67 -1.15 -4.03
N PHE A 126 -0.02 -0.13 -3.50
CA PHE A 126 -1.02 0.61 -4.24
C PHE A 126 -0.42 1.55 -5.29
N ALA A 127 0.79 2.10 -5.07
CA ALA A 127 1.51 2.85 -6.11
C ALA A 127 1.78 1.96 -7.33
N LEU A 128 2.31 0.75 -7.12
CA LEU A 128 2.52 -0.23 -8.19
C LEU A 128 1.19 -0.66 -8.84
N ALA A 129 0.19 -1.03 -8.03
CA ALA A 129 -1.07 -1.55 -8.52
C ALA A 129 -1.81 -0.53 -9.39
N VAL A 130 -1.97 0.71 -8.91
CA VAL A 130 -2.67 1.76 -9.65
C VAL A 130 -1.89 2.18 -10.90
N PHE A 131 -0.54 2.25 -10.82
CA PHE A 131 0.28 2.48 -12.00
C PHE A 131 -0.01 1.45 -13.09
N LEU A 132 0.03 0.15 -12.75
CA LEU A 132 -0.23 -0.93 -13.71
C LEU A 132 -1.68 -0.95 -14.20
N LEU A 133 -2.64 -0.62 -13.32
CA LEU A 133 -4.05 -0.50 -13.72
C LEU A 133 -4.25 0.46 -14.90
N ILE A 134 -3.51 1.55 -14.90
CA ILE A 134 -3.64 2.66 -15.86
C ILE A 134 -2.72 2.48 -17.06
N ALA A 135 -1.47 2.07 -16.84
CA ALA A 135 -0.46 1.92 -17.89
C ALA A 135 -0.71 0.70 -18.79
N LEU A 136 -1.30 -0.37 -18.25
CA LEU A 136 -1.63 -1.55 -19.04
C LEU A 136 -2.89 -1.34 -19.89
N PRO A 137 -2.92 -1.81 -21.14
CA PRO A 137 -4.09 -1.67 -22.01
C PRO A 137 -5.33 -2.37 -21.42
N ALA A 138 -6.51 -1.83 -21.75
CA ALA A 138 -7.78 -2.44 -21.42
C ALA A 138 -7.96 -3.76 -22.19
N GLY A 139 -8.80 -4.66 -21.67
CA GLY A 139 -9.16 -5.91 -22.34
C GLY A 139 -8.25 -7.07 -21.98
N ARG A 140 -7.27 -7.43 -22.80
CA ARG A 140 -6.44 -8.66 -22.67
C ARG A 140 -5.76 -8.84 -21.29
N LEU A 141 -5.46 -7.75 -20.58
CA LEU A 141 -4.75 -7.76 -19.30
C LEU A 141 -5.65 -7.47 -18.09
N ARG A 142 -6.97 -7.58 -18.27
CA ARG A 142 -7.93 -7.34 -17.17
C ARG A 142 -7.68 -8.25 -15.96
N SER A 143 -7.41 -9.52 -16.20
CA SER A 143 -7.12 -10.49 -15.13
C SER A 143 -5.86 -10.10 -14.35
N LEU A 144 -4.78 -9.69 -15.04
CA LEU A 144 -3.56 -9.22 -14.38
C LEU A 144 -3.82 -7.98 -13.52
N LYS A 145 -4.60 -7.03 -14.00
CA LYS A 145 -4.99 -5.83 -13.24
C LYS A 145 -5.71 -6.20 -11.94
N ILE A 146 -6.66 -7.15 -12.03
CA ILE A 146 -7.41 -7.64 -10.86
C ILE A 146 -6.45 -8.32 -9.87
N VAL A 147 -5.58 -9.22 -10.37
CA VAL A 147 -4.61 -9.95 -9.53
C VAL A 147 -3.69 -8.98 -8.78
N VAL A 148 -3.15 -7.96 -9.45
CA VAL A 148 -2.26 -6.98 -8.81
C VAL A 148 -3.00 -6.13 -7.78
N LEU A 149 -4.25 -5.76 -8.05
CA LEU A 149 -5.08 -5.03 -7.08
C LEU A 149 -5.43 -5.89 -5.86
N CYS A 150 -5.82 -7.14 -6.07
CA CYS A 150 -6.09 -8.09 -4.99
C CYS A 150 -4.83 -8.38 -4.16
N TRP A 151 -3.66 -8.49 -4.81
CA TRP A 151 -2.38 -8.61 -4.13
C TRP A 151 -2.08 -7.39 -3.24
N ALA A 152 -2.26 -6.17 -3.76
CA ALA A 152 -2.05 -4.95 -2.97
C ALA A 152 -3.02 -4.87 -1.78
N ALA A 153 -4.27 -5.27 -1.98
CA ALA A 153 -5.28 -5.35 -0.91
C ALA A 153 -4.92 -6.41 0.14
N LEU A 154 -4.49 -7.60 -0.28
CA LEU A 154 -4.07 -8.69 0.63
C LEU A 154 -2.84 -8.27 1.47
N LEU A 155 -1.82 -7.69 0.82
CA LEU A 155 -0.63 -7.20 1.49
C LEU A 155 -0.99 -6.09 2.50
N SER A 156 -1.88 -5.20 2.13
CA SER A 156 -2.36 -4.13 3.01
C SER A 156 -3.19 -4.68 4.18
N TYR A 157 -4.09 -5.62 3.93
CA TYR A 157 -4.89 -6.30 4.95
C TYR A 157 -4.01 -7.05 5.95
N SER A 158 -2.94 -7.71 5.46
CA SER A 158 -2.01 -8.44 6.34
C SER A 158 -1.41 -7.54 7.42
N ARG A 159 -1.23 -6.23 7.14
CA ARG A 159 -0.66 -5.28 8.12
C ARG A 159 -1.59 -4.97 9.29
N VAL A 160 -2.90 -4.99 9.03
CA VAL A 160 -3.92 -4.85 10.09
C VAL A 160 -4.04 -6.17 10.86
N TYR A 161 -4.13 -7.28 10.15
CA TYR A 161 -4.23 -8.62 10.74
C TYR A 161 -3.06 -8.91 11.69
N LEU A 162 -1.83 -8.57 11.32
CA LEU A 162 -0.63 -8.75 12.12
C LEU A 162 -0.45 -7.72 13.25
N GLY A 163 -1.42 -6.85 13.50
CA GLY A 163 -1.34 -5.83 14.55
C GLY A 163 -0.28 -4.74 14.31
N ALA A 164 0.24 -4.62 13.09
CA ALA A 164 1.32 -3.70 12.76
C ALA A 164 0.83 -2.28 12.43
N HIS A 165 -0.40 -2.14 11.96
CA HIS A 165 -1.00 -0.87 11.55
C HIS A 165 -2.49 -0.82 11.87
N TYR A 166 -2.99 0.38 12.16
CA TYR A 166 -4.42 0.64 12.19
C TYR A 166 -5.01 0.63 10.78
N PRO A 167 -6.31 0.30 10.61
CA PRO A 167 -6.99 0.40 9.31
C PRO A 167 -6.82 1.74 8.61
N SER A 168 -6.89 2.85 9.36
CA SER A 168 -6.70 4.20 8.81
C SER A 168 -5.27 4.45 8.31
N ASP A 169 -4.23 3.86 8.93
CA ASP A 169 -2.85 3.95 8.45
C ASP A 169 -2.71 3.29 7.08
N VAL A 170 -3.40 2.17 6.90
CA VAL A 170 -3.43 1.39 5.65
C VAL A 170 -4.20 2.13 4.57
N LEU A 171 -5.38 2.64 4.90
CA LEU A 171 -6.21 3.40 3.95
C LEU A 171 -5.49 4.66 3.48
N GLY A 172 -4.92 5.44 4.41
CA GLY A 172 -4.14 6.63 4.06
C GLY A 172 -2.92 6.31 3.20
N GLY A 173 -2.21 5.21 3.52
CA GLY A 173 -1.11 4.71 2.69
C GLY A 173 -1.57 4.35 1.29
N ALA A 174 -2.67 3.61 1.16
CA ALA A 174 -3.25 3.23 -0.13
C ALA A 174 -3.65 4.45 -0.99
N ILE A 175 -4.23 5.48 -0.37
CA ILE A 175 -4.59 6.73 -1.06
C ILE A 175 -3.32 7.43 -1.58
N VAL A 176 -2.33 7.66 -0.73
CA VAL A 176 -1.08 8.34 -1.15
C VAL A 176 -0.37 7.55 -2.24
N GLY A 177 -0.21 6.24 -2.07
CA GLY A 177 0.39 5.39 -3.08
C GLY A 177 -0.40 5.39 -4.39
N GLY A 178 -1.73 5.25 -4.30
CA GLY A 178 -2.62 5.30 -5.46
C GLY A 178 -2.49 6.60 -6.25
N LEU A 179 -2.45 7.75 -5.58
CA LEU A 179 -2.28 9.06 -6.23
C LEU A 179 -0.92 9.17 -6.95
N LEU A 180 0.15 8.69 -6.34
CA LEU A 180 1.48 8.69 -6.95
C LEU A 180 1.56 7.73 -8.15
N GLY A 181 0.98 6.54 -8.02
CA GLY A 181 0.87 5.58 -9.12
C GLY A 181 0.03 6.12 -10.28
N TRP A 182 -1.08 6.77 -9.98
CA TRP A 182 -1.94 7.43 -10.97
C TRP A 182 -1.19 8.53 -11.72
N GLY A 183 -0.52 9.43 -11.00
CA GLY A 183 0.24 10.53 -11.59
C GLY A 183 1.36 10.02 -12.52
N ALA A 184 2.16 9.05 -12.04
CA ALA A 184 3.23 8.46 -12.84
C ALA A 184 2.71 7.73 -14.09
N ALA A 185 1.60 7.01 -13.99
CA ALA A 185 0.98 6.32 -15.12
C ALA A 185 0.38 7.31 -16.15
N THR A 186 -0.16 8.42 -15.68
CA THR A 186 -0.66 9.50 -16.56
C THR A 186 0.49 10.12 -17.36
N ILE A 187 1.64 10.38 -16.72
CA ILE A 187 2.85 10.85 -17.40
C ILE A 187 3.31 9.83 -18.44
N PHE A 188 3.35 8.53 -18.07
CA PHE A 188 3.72 7.47 -19.00
C PHE A 188 2.80 7.43 -20.23
N ASN A 189 1.49 7.45 -20.03
CA ASN A 189 0.52 7.38 -21.12
C ASN A 189 0.62 8.60 -22.03
N TYR A 190 0.80 9.80 -21.47
CA TYR A 190 0.95 11.03 -22.25
C TYR A 190 2.15 10.95 -23.19
N HIS A 191 3.31 10.52 -22.71
CA HIS A 191 4.54 10.43 -23.50
C HIS A 191 4.64 9.16 -24.35
N SER A 192 3.79 8.17 -24.13
CA SER A 192 3.79 6.90 -24.87
C SER A 192 2.82 6.88 -26.04
N GLN A 193 2.01 7.93 -26.25
CA GLN A 193 1.16 8.04 -27.44
C GLN A 193 2.02 8.23 -28.68
N PRO A 194 1.70 7.56 -29.81
CA PRO A 194 2.34 7.89 -31.07
C PRO A 194 2.05 9.35 -31.39
N ALA A 195 3.09 10.09 -31.82
CA ALA A 195 2.89 11.45 -32.30
C ALA A 195 1.82 11.40 -33.41
N VAL A 196 0.71 12.14 -33.22
CA VAL A 196 -0.29 12.29 -34.26
C VAL A 196 0.39 13.02 -35.39
N PRO A 197 0.51 12.45 -36.61
CA PRO A 197 1.06 13.21 -37.73
C PRO A 197 0.10 14.36 -37.97
N TYR A 198 0.61 15.57 -37.84
CA TYR A 198 -0.10 16.78 -38.27
C TYR A 198 -0.36 16.66 -39.77
N SER A 199 -1.59 16.38 -40.14
CA SER A 199 -2.10 16.42 -41.51
C SER A 199 -2.32 17.85 -41.94
#